data_f3f4ae55f64ce031c7018ee4fc7e96eb
#
_entry.id   f3f4ae55f64ce031c7018ee4fc7e96eb
#
_cell.length_a   1.000
_cell.length_b   1.000
_cell.length_c   1.000
_cell.angle_alpha   90.00
_cell.angle_beta   90.00
_cell.angle_gamma   90.00
#
_symmetry.space_group_name_H-M   'P 1'
#
loop_
_entity.id
_entity.type
_entity.pdbx_description
1 polymer ?
#
loop_
_entity_poly.entity_id
_entity_poly.type
_entity_poly.pdbx_seq_one_letter_code
_entity_poly.pdbx_strand_id
1 'polypeptide(L)'
;YIVTVLNLRTKGMSLTRMPLTIWAFFVTAIIGTISFPVLLSAALLLIMDRSFGTSFFLSDIFIQGEVLHYQGGSPVLFEHLFWFLGHPEVYIVLLPALGIASEVIATNARKPIFGYRAMVGSILAIAFLSTIVWGHHMFVTGMNPFLGSVFTFTTLLIAIPSAVKAFNYITTIWK
;
A
#
# COMPACT_ATOMS: atom_id res chain seq x y z
N TYR A 1 -0.72 -17.57 0.04
CA TYR A 1 -1.88 -16.96 0.72
C TYR A 1 -3.07 -16.81 -0.21
N ILE A 2 -2.94 -16.17 -1.40
CA ILE A 2 -4.10 -15.89 -2.28
C ILE A 2 -4.82 -17.19 -2.66
N VAL A 3 -4.11 -18.15 -3.23
CA VAL A 3 -4.68 -19.45 -3.65
C VAL A 3 -5.23 -20.22 -2.44
N THR A 4 -4.51 -20.23 -1.32
CA THR A 4 -4.95 -20.89 -0.09
C THR A 4 -6.29 -20.33 0.39
N VAL A 5 -6.41 -19.00 0.44
CA VAL A 5 -7.65 -18.34 0.89
C VAL A 5 -8.80 -18.53 -0.10
N LEU A 6 -8.52 -18.53 -1.40
CA LEU A 6 -9.59 -18.67 -2.42
C LEU A 6 -10.06 -20.12 -2.57
N ASN A 7 -9.14 -21.09 -2.59
CA ASN A 7 -9.43 -22.45 -3.05
C ASN A 7 -9.36 -23.51 -1.94
N LEU A 8 -8.62 -23.26 -0.86
CA LEU A 8 -8.28 -24.28 0.15
C LEU A 8 -8.94 -24.01 1.53
N ARG A 9 -10.01 -23.20 1.57
CA ARG A 9 -10.77 -23.02 2.81
C ARG A 9 -11.45 -24.30 3.24
N THR A 10 -11.55 -24.51 4.54
CA THR A 10 -12.31 -25.62 5.12
C THR A 10 -13.78 -25.54 4.72
N LYS A 11 -14.45 -26.69 4.63
CA LYS A 11 -15.90 -26.77 4.33
C LYS A 11 -16.69 -25.92 5.34
N GLY A 12 -17.58 -25.06 4.85
CA GLY A 12 -18.40 -24.16 5.67
C GLY A 12 -17.79 -22.80 5.99
N MET A 13 -16.49 -22.58 5.70
CA MET A 13 -15.84 -21.29 5.83
C MET A 13 -16.07 -20.45 4.56
N SER A 14 -17.18 -19.74 4.51
CA SER A 14 -17.42 -18.73 3.48
C SER A 14 -16.57 -17.47 3.74
N LEU A 15 -16.39 -16.62 2.74
CA LEU A 15 -15.67 -15.34 2.89
C LEU A 15 -16.26 -14.47 4.01
N THR A 16 -17.58 -14.50 4.18
CA THR A 16 -18.27 -13.73 5.23
C THR A 16 -18.14 -14.31 6.64
N ARG A 17 -17.51 -15.48 6.80
CA ARG A 17 -17.21 -16.12 8.08
C ARG A 17 -15.71 -16.18 8.38
N MET A 18 -14.91 -15.63 7.51
CA MET A 18 -13.46 -15.66 7.61
C MET A 18 -12.98 -14.69 8.70
N PRO A 19 -12.02 -15.09 9.57
CA PRO A 19 -11.43 -14.18 10.57
C PRO A 19 -10.86 -12.92 9.94
N LEU A 20 -10.90 -11.79 10.67
CA LEU A 20 -10.37 -10.52 10.17
C LEU A 20 -8.86 -10.57 9.92
N THR A 21 -8.14 -11.36 10.72
CA THR A 21 -6.72 -11.62 10.50
C THR A 21 -6.47 -12.25 9.12
N ILE A 22 -7.30 -13.23 8.72
CA ILE A 22 -7.16 -13.89 7.43
C ILE A 22 -7.51 -12.93 6.29
N TRP A 23 -8.53 -12.08 6.45
CA TRP A 23 -8.82 -11.00 5.50
C TRP A 23 -7.63 -10.07 5.33
N ALA A 24 -6.99 -9.67 6.44
CA ALA A 24 -5.82 -8.79 6.41
C ALA A 24 -4.66 -9.43 5.64
N PHE A 25 -4.29 -10.68 5.94
CA PHE A 25 -3.23 -11.39 5.20
C PHE A 25 -3.58 -11.63 3.73
N PHE A 26 -4.85 -11.86 3.42
CA PHE A 26 -5.30 -12.05 2.05
C PHE A 26 -5.11 -10.80 1.21
N VAL A 27 -5.58 -9.64 1.68
CA VAL A 27 -5.41 -8.38 0.93
C VAL A 27 -3.96 -7.91 0.92
N THR A 28 -3.19 -8.16 1.98
CA THR A 28 -1.75 -7.90 2.03
C THR A 28 -1.01 -8.68 0.93
N ALA A 29 -1.35 -9.94 0.74
CA ALA A 29 -0.77 -10.74 -0.33
C ALA A 29 -1.11 -10.21 -1.73
N ILE A 30 -2.33 -9.67 -1.92
CA ILE A 30 -2.73 -9.03 -3.19
C ILE A 30 -1.93 -7.75 -3.42
N ILE A 31 -1.83 -6.87 -2.43
CA ILE A 31 -1.05 -5.63 -2.52
C ILE A 31 0.41 -5.96 -2.86
N GLY A 32 1.02 -6.90 -2.14
CA GLY A 32 2.39 -7.32 -2.40
C GLY A 32 2.58 -7.85 -3.81
N THR A 33 1.67 -8.69 -4.31
CA THR A 33 1.76 -9.24 -5.67
C THR A 33 1.71 -8.15 -6.74
N ILE A 34 1.00 -7.05 -6.50
CA ILE A 34 0.90 -5.92 -7.44
C ILE A 34 2.13 -5.01 -7.34
N SER A 35 2.62 -4.73 -6.14
CA SER A 35 3.61 -3.67 -5.92
C SER A 35 5.08 -4.15 -6.00
N PHE A 36 5.40 -5.40 -5.62
CA PHE A 36 6.76 -5.92 -5.70
C PHE A 36 7.35 -5.96 -7.14
N PRO A 37 6.60 -6.33 -8.19
CA PRO A 37 7.12 -6.29 -9.55
C PRO A 37 7.52 -4.89 -10.02
N VAL A 38 6.83 -3.85 -9.54
CA VAL A 38 7.15 -2.45 -9.88
C VAL A 38 8.47 -2.03 -9.24
N LEU A 39 8.73 -2.40 -7.97
CA LEU A 39 10.05 -2.19 -7.37
C LEU A 39 11.15 -2.98 -8.08
N LEU A 40 10.86 -4.22 -8.48
CA LEU A 40 11.81 -5.02 -9.25
C LEU A 40 12.18 -4.32 -10.57
N SER A 41 11.22 -3.71 -11.27
CA SER A 41 11.51 -2.95 -12.48
C SER A 41 12.40 -1.74 -12.21
N ALA A 42 12.19 -1.01 -11.10
CA ALA A 42 13.08 0.06 -10.67
C ALA A 42 14.52 -0.42 -10.44
N ALA A 43 14.67 -1.56 -9.77
CA ALA A 43 15.99 -2.15 -9.51
C ALA A 43 16.68 -2.58 -10.81
N LEU A 44 15.97 -3.19 -11.75
CA LEU A 44 16.51 -3.59 -13.05
C LEU A 44 16.94 -2.37 -13.87
N LEU A 45 16.13 -1.32 -13.95
CA LEU A 45 16.49 -0.08 -14.65
C LEU A 45 17.70 0.60 -14.00
N LEU A 46 17.81 0.57 -12.68
CA LEU A 46 18.98 1.11 -11.97
C LEU A 46 20.26 0.30 -12.26
N ILE A 47 20.16 -1.02 -12.36
CA ILE A 47 21.28 -1.87 -12.77
C ILE A 47 21.69 -1.54 -14.21
N MET A 48 20.73 -1.33 -15.11
CA MET A 48 21.02 -0.92 -16.49
C MET A 48 21.75 0.41 -16.54
N ASP A 49 21.30 1.41 -15.78
CA ASP A 49 21.99 2.71 -15.71
C ASP A 49 23.41 2.60 -15.19
N ARG A 50 23.66 1.70 -14.23
CA ARG A 50 24.98 1.52 -13.61
C ARG A 50 25.94 0.66 -14.43
N SER A 51 25.44 -0.31 -15.18
CA SER A 51 26.27 -1.36 -15.80
C SER A 51 26.28 -1.31 -17.32
N PHE A 52 25.28 -0.72 -17.96
CA PHE A 52 25.11 -0.72 -19.40
C PHE A 52 25.08 0.69 -20.04
N GLY A 53 25.31 1.74 -19.26
CA GLY A 53 25.39 3.11 -19.76
C GLY A 53 24.05 3.68 -20.22
N THR A 54 22.92 3.15 -19.74
CA THR A 54 21.61 3.76 -19.96
C THR A 54 21.39 4.96 -19.04
N SER A 55 20.39 5.77 -19.29
CA SER A 55 20.09 6.95 -18.47
C SER A 55 18.59 7.08 -18.14
N PHE A 56 17.99 6.03 -17.57
CA PHE A 56 16.59 6.05 -17.15
C PHE A 56 16.32 7.05 -16.01
N PHE A 57 17.28 7.18 -15.08
CA PHE A 57 17.12 7.97 -13.87
C PHE A 57 18.07 9.17 -13.77
N LEU A 58 19.02 9.30 -14.69
CA LEU A 58 19.95 10.43 -14.72
C LEU A 58 19.30 11.62 -15.45
N SER A 59 19.30 12.78 -14.80
CA SER A 59 18.99 14.05 -15.42
C SER A 59 20.19 14.59 -16.20
N ASP A 60 19.98 15.63 -17.02
CA ASP A 60 21.05 16.34 -17.70
C ASP A 60 22.16 16.73 -16.71
N ILE A 61 23.39 16.34 -17.01
CA ILE A 61 24.57 16.66 -16.21
C ILE A 61 25.24 17.87 -16.83
N PHE A 62 25.39 18.95 -16.07
CA PHE A 62 26.14 20.14 -16.49
C PHE A 62 27.58 20.02 -15.98
N ILE A 63 28.57 20.01 -16.90
CA ILE A 63 29.98 20.12 -16.56
C ILE A 63 30.50 21.42 -17.11
N GLN A 64 31.00 22.32 -16.26
CA GLN A 64 31.56 23.62 -16.61
C GLN A 64 30.62 24.50 -17.50
N GLY A 65 29.29 24.35 -17.30
CA GLY A 65 28.29 25.11 -18.01
C GLY A 65 27.86 24.51 -19.35
N GLU A 66 28.46 23.41 -19.78
CA GLU A 66 28.02 22.64 -20.95
C GLU A 66 27.20 21.44 -20.55
N VAL A 67 26.07 21.23 -21.22
CA VAL A 67 25.24 20.04 -21.06
C VAL A 67 25.99 18.87 -21.70
N LEU A 68 26.39 17.90 -20.90
CA LEU A 68 26.71 16.59 -21.45
C LEU A 68 25.42 16.02 -22.04
N HIS A 69 25.41 15.79 -23.35
CA HIS A 69 24.29 15.18 -24.07
C HIS A 69 24.02 13.74 -23.61
N TYR A 70 23.61 13.60 -22.37
CA TYR A 70 22.86 12.44 -21.92
C TYR A 70 21.40 12.70 -22.29
N GLN A 71 20.82 11.87 -23.11
CA GLN A 71 19.37 11.90 -23.32
C GLN A 71 18.71 11.54 -22.01
N GLY A 72 18.29 12.59 -21.29
CA GLY A 72 18.00 12.54 -19.89
C GLY A 72 16.81 11.69 -19.52
N GLY A 73 17.07 10.80 -18.57
CA GLY A 73 16.06 10.22 -17.73
C GLY A 73 15.62 11.20 -16.64
N SER A 74 14.88 10.70 -15.66
CA SER A 74 14.43 11.52 -14.53
C SER A 74 14.52 10.74 -13.21
N PRO A 75 15.14 11.32 -12.17
CA PRO A 75 15.09 10.78 -10.81
C PRO A 75 13.66 10.61 -10.30
N VAL A 76 12.73 11.43 -10.75
CA VAL A 76 11.29 11.35 -10.40
C VAL A 76 10.69 10.01 -10.88
N LEU A 77 11.17 9.46 -12.00
CA LEU A 77 10.74 8.12 -12.43
C LEU A 77 11.12 7.05 -11.41
N PHE A 78 12.36 7.08 -10.89
CA PHE A 78 12.78 6.15 -9.84
C PHE A 78 11.89 6.29 -8.60
N GLU A 79 11.59 7.50 -8.18
CA GLU A 79 10.76 7.74 -7.00
C GLU A 79 9.34 7.24 -7.19
N HIS A 80 8.72 7.40 -8.35
CA HIS A 80 7.41 6.82 -8.64
C HIS A 80 7.43 5.30 -8.56
N LEU A 81 8.41 4.65 -9.17
CA LEU A 81 8.54 3.19 -9.16
C LEU A 81 8.83 2.67 -7.75
N PHE A 82 9.67 3.38 -6.98
CA PHE A 82 10.00 3.04 -5.61
C PHE A 82 8.79 3.19 -4.67
N TRP A 83 8.14 4.36 -4.69
CA TRP A 83 7.03 4.66 -3.79
C TRP A 83 5.76 3.90 -4.13
N PHE A 84 5.63 3.39 -5.35
CA PHE A 84 4.53 2.48 -5.70
C PHE A 84 4.55 1.18 -4.87
N LEU A 85 5.69 0.73 -4.37
CA LEU A 85 5.79 -0.26 -3.29
C LEU A 85 5.93 0.43 -1.93
N GLY A 86 6.76 1.45 -1.80
CA GLY A 86 7.16 2.01 -0.51
C GLY A 86 5.99 2.45 0.36
N HIS A 87 4.92 3.01 -0.22
CA HIS A 87 3.72 3.31 0.53
C HIS A 87 2.86 2.05 0.83
N PRO A 88 2.50 1.21 -0.14
CA PRO A 88 1.82 -0.06 0.16
C PRO A 88 2.55 -0.92 1.19
N GLU A 89 3.88 -0.87 1.28
CA GLU A 89 4.66 -1.62 2.26
C GLU A 89 4.23 -1.33 3.70
N VAL A 90 3.97 -0.08 4.06
CA VAL A 90 3.50 0.26 5.41
C VAL A 90 2.14 -0.37 5.71
N TYR A 91 1.28 -0.52 4.71
CA TYR A 91 -0.01 -1.22 4.86
C TYR A 91 0.13 -2.73 4.85
N ILE A 92 1.14 -3.27 4.17
CA ILE A 92 1.51 -4.71 4.25
C ILE A 92 1.85 -5.10 5.69
N VAL A 93 2.44 -4.19 6.47
CA VAL A 93 2.71 -4.40 7.90
C VAL A 93 1.48 -4.07 8.76
N LEU A 94 0.82 -2.95 8.50
CA LEU A 94 -0.28 -2.44 9.33
C LEU A 94 -1.53 -3.33 9.26
N LEU A 95 -1.94 -3.79 8.09
CA LEU A 95 -3.19 -4.55 7.94
C LEU A 95 -3.19 -5.86 8.73
N PRO A 96 -2.14 -6.71 8.68
CA PRO A 96 -2.04 -7.88 9.56
C PRO A 96 -2.08 -7.53 11.04
N ALA A 97 -1.38 -6.47 11.46
CA ALA A 97 -1.42 -6.01 12.84
C ALA A 97 -2.85 -5.63 13.28
N LEU A 98 -3.59 -4.90 12.44
CA LEU A 98 -5.00 -4.57 12.70
C LEU A 98 -5.91 -5.81 12.67
N GLY A 99 -5.60 -6.81 11.84
CA GLY A 99 -6.28 -8.10 11.84
C GLY A 99 -6.12 -8.80 13.20
N ILE A 100 -4.88 -8.96 13.64
CA ILE A 100 -4.54 -9.56 14.95
C ILE A 100 -5.19 -8.77 16.10
N ALA A 101 -5.09 -7.43 16.06
CA ALA A 101 -5.71 -6.57 17.08
C ALA A 101 -7.23 -6.82 17.17
N SER A 102 -7.91 -7.05 16.04
CA SER A 102 -9.34 -7.36 16.02
C SER A 102 -9.67 -8.64 16.80
N GLU A 103 -8.87 -9.69 16.62
CA GLU A 103 -9.06 -10.97 17.33
C GLU A 103 -8.74 -10.83 18.84
N VAL A 104 -7.65 -10.12 19.17
CA VAL A 104 -7.25 -9.87 20.56
C VAL A 104 -8.33 -9.06 21.29
N ILE A 105 -8.85 -8.01 20.68
CA ILE A 105 -9.91 -7.16 21.26
C ILE A 105 -11.18 -7.99 21.47
N ALA A 106 -11.63 -8.76 20.49
CA ALA A 106 -12.82 -9.58 20.58
C ALA A 106 -12.69 -10.63 21.71
N THR A 107 -11.53 -11.30 21.77
CA THR A 107 -11.24 -12.32 22.77
C THR A 107 -11.24 -11.76 24.20
N ASN A 108 -10.55 -10.63 24.42
CA ASN A 108 -10.47 -10.01 25.74
C ASN A 108 -11.80 -9.36 26.16
N ALA A 109 -12.56 -8.79 25.23
CA ALA A 109 -13.90 -8.28 25.48
C ALA A 109 -14.92 -9.39 25.68
N ARG A 110 -14.60 -10.65 25.35
CA ARG A 110 -15.49 -11.81 25.36
C ARG A 110 -16.77 -11.58 24.54
N LYS A 111 -16.64 -10.86 23.44
CA LYS A 111 -17.72 -10.49 22.52
C LYS A 111 -17.27 -10.65 21.07
N PRO A 112 -18.20 -10.93 20.15
CA PRO A 112 -17.86 -10.81 18.74
C PRO A 112 -17.48 -9.36 18.40
N ILE A 113 -16.57 -9.19 17.43
CA ILE A 113 -16.19 -7.86 16.98
C ILE A 113 -17.42 -7.10 16.44
N PHE A 114 -17.60 -5.88 16.90
CA PHE A 114 -18.71 -5.04 16.42
C PHE A 114 -18.53 -4.69 14.96
N GLY A 115 -19.62 -4.79 14.18
CA GLY A 115 -19.62 -4.36 12.78
C GLY A 115 -18.68 -5.14 11.88
N TYR A 116 -18.62 -6.48 11.99
CA TYR A 116 -17.72 -7.33 11.18
C TYR A 116 -17.69 -6.97 9.69
N ARG A 117 -18.86 -6.73 9.06
CA ARG A 117 -18.93 -6.36 7.64
C ARG A 117 -18.26 -5.01 7.35
N ALA A 118 -18.47 -4.03 8.25
CA ALA A 118 -17.81 -2.72 8.15
C ALA A 118 -16.30 -2.84 8.36
N MET A 119 -15.85 -3.74 9.25
CA MET A 119 -14.43 -4.02 9.45
C MET A 119 -13.78 -4.65 8.22
N VAL A 120 -14.43 -5.62 7.57
CA VAL A 120 -13.97 -6.19 6.30
C VAL A 120 -13.94 -5.12 5.20
N GLY A 121 -15.02 -4.34 5.06
CA GLY A 121 -15.09 -3.24 4.10
C GLY A 121 -13.97 -2.20 4.30
N SER A 122 -13.65 -1.88 5.57
CA SER A 122 -12.53 -0.97 5.90
C SER A 122 -11.17 -1.56 5.51
N ILE A 123 -10.94 -2.86 5.73
CA ILE A 123 -9.69 -3.52 5.30
C ILE A 123 -9.55 -3.43 3.78
N LEU A 124 -10.61 -3.75 3.04
CA LEU A 124 -10.61 -3.69 1.57
C LEU A 124 -10.42 -2.26 1.05
N ALA A 125 -11.09 -1.28 1.67
CA ALA A 125 -10.96 0.12 1.28
C ALA A 125 -9.56 0.66 1.55
N ILE A 126 -8.95 0.37 2.70
CA ILE A 126 -7.57 0.75 3.01
C ILE A 126 -6.62 0.09 2.01
N ALA A 127 -6.79 -1.21 1.73
CA ALA A 127 -5.96 -1.93 0.79
C ALA A 127 -6.01 -1.32 -0.62
N PHE A 128 -7.21 -0.99 -1.11
CA PHE A 128 -7.38 -0.33 -2.40
C PHE A 128 -6.77 1.06 -2.42
N LEU A 129 -7.10 1.91 -1.45
CA LEU A 129 -6.58 3.27 -1.37
C LEU A 129 -5.06 3.29 -1.24
N SER A 130 -4.47 2.34 -0.51
CA SER A 130 -3.02 2.26 -0.33
C SER A 130 -2.24 2.14 -1.66
N THR A 131 -2.87 1.60 -2.70
CA THR A 131 -2.23 1.46 -4.02
C THR A 131 -2.32 2.71 -4.90
N ILE A 132 -3.05 3.74 -4.49
CA ILE A 132 -3.28 4.96 -5.29
C ILE A 132 -2.85 6.25 -4.60
N VAL A 133 -2.12 6.17 -3.47
CA VAL A 133 -1.73 7.35 -2.67
C VAL A 133 -0.22 7.57 -2.57
N TRP A 134 0.61 6.75 -3.20
CA TRP A 134 2.06 6.76 -3.04
C TRP A 134 2.72 8.12 -3.30
N GLY A 135 2.12 8.96 -4.15
CA GLY A 135 2.72 10.24 -4.54
C GLY A 135 2.79 11.29 -3.43
N HIS A 136 2.13 11.08 -2.27
CA HIS A 136 2.30 11.98 -1.14
C HIS A 136 3.72 11.93 -0.52
N HIS A 137 4.51 10.91 -0.83
CA HIS A 137 5.93 10.86 -0.50
C HIS A 137 6.80 11.73 -1.43
N MET A 138 6.20 12.34 -2.45
CA MET A 138 6.93 12.98 -3.54
C MET A 138 6.54 14.46 -3.75
N PHE A 139 5.92 15.13 -2.78
CA PHE A 139 5.42 16.50 -2.94
C PHE A 139 6.51 17.53 -3.26
N VAL A 140 7.76 17.28 -2.83
CA VAL A 140 8.90 18.19 -3.04
C VAL A 140 9.82 17.76 -4.17
N THR A 141 9.45 16.75 -4.95
CA THR A 141 10.29 16.18 -6.03
C THR A 141 10.14 16.88 -7.38
N GLY A 142 9.34 17.94 -7.44
CA GLY A 142 9.03 18.62 -8.69
C GLY A 142 7.89 17.98 -9.50
N MET A 143 7.04 17.15 -8.86
CA MET A 143 5.86 16.62 -9.54
C MET A 143 4.86 17.73 -9.89
N ASN A 144 4.00 17.45 -10.88
CA ASN A 144 2.93 18.35 -11.26
C ASN A 144 2.02 18.69 -10.06
N PRO A 145 1.77 19.99 -9.75
CA PRO A 145 0.92 20.42 -8.62
C PRO A 145 -0.50 19.83 -8.64
N PHE A 146 -1.07 19.62 -9.82
CA PHE A 146 -2.38 18.97 -9.95
C PHE A 146 -2.34 17.53 -9.41
N LEU A 147 -1.32 16.76 -9.80
CA LEU A 147 -1.13 15.42 -9.26
C LEU A 147 -0.89 15.43 -7.74
N GLY A 148 -0.15 16.40 -7.24
CA GLY A 148 0.03 16.61 -5.80
C GLY A 148 -1.31 16.80 -5.08
N SER A 149 -2.22 17.60 -5.64
CA SER A 149 -3.56 17.79 -5.09
C SER A 149 -4.39 16.50 -5.11
N VAL A 150 -4.32 15.70 -6.19
CA VAL A 150 -4.99 14.41 -6.28
C VAL A 150 -4.47 13.45 -5.21
N PHE A 151 -3.14 13.34 -5.04
CA PHE A 151 -2.55 12.49 -4.01
C PHE A 151 -2.88 12.97 -2.58
N THR A 152 -3.00 14.27 -2.36
CA THR A 152 -3.47 14.80 -1.07
C THR A 152 -4.89 14.35 -0.79
N PHE A 153 -5.79 14.52 -1.74
CA PHE A 153 -7.20 14.13 -1.57
C PHE A 153 -7.36 12.63 -1.35
N THR A 154 -6.72 11.78 -2.17
CA THR A 154 -6.79 10.32 -2.03
C THR A 154 -6.20 9.85 -0.69
N THR A 155 -5.14 10.51 -0.21
CA THR A 155 -4.55 10.23 1.11
C THR A 155 -5.54 10.52 2.24
N LEU A 156 -6.24 11.66 2.19
CA LEU A 156 -7.25 12.02 3.19
C LEU A 156 -8.41 11.03 3.23
N LEU A 157 -8.77 10.42 2.09
CA LEU A 157 -9.84 9.41 2.05
C LEU A 157 -9.55 8.18 2.91
N ILE A 158 -8.28 7.82 3.16
CA ILE A 158 -7.92 6.69 4.04
C ILE A 158 -8.36 6.92 5.49
N ALA A 159 -8.52 8.17 5.91
CA ALA A 159 -9.00 8.48 7.25
C ALA A 159 -10.40 7.90 7.51
N ILE A 160 -11.27 7.81 6.50
CA ILE A 160 -12.64 7.32 6.65
C ILE A 160 -12.66 5.84 7.08
N PRO A 161 -12.11 4.88 6.31
CA PRO A 161 -12.10 3.48 6.74
C PRO A 161 -11.27 3.25 8.00
N SER A 162 -10.25 4.06 8.26
CA SER A 162 -9.47 3.99 9.49
C SER A 162 -10.30 4.40 10.71
N ALA A 163 -11.09 5.47 10.61
CA ALA A 163 -12.01 5.90 11.65
C ALA A 163 -13.09 4.83 11.93
N VAL A 164 -13.65 4.21 10.90
CA VAL A 164 -14.63 3.11 11.06
C VAL A 164 -14.01 1.99 11.89
N LYS A 165 -12.75 1.60 11.65
CA LYS A 165 -12.08 0.57 12.47
C LYS A 165 -11.92 1.02 13.92
N ALA A 166 -11.45 2.24 14.16
CA ALA A 166 -11.26 2.78 15.50
C ALA A 166 -12.57 2.79 16.30
N PHE A 167 -13.66 3.30 15.70
CA PHE A 167 -14.97 3.30 16.35
C PHE A 167 -15.50 1.88 16.62
N ASN A 168 -15.31 0.94 15.72
CA ASN A 168 -15.73 -0.44 15.93
C ASN A 168 -14.92 -1.14 17.03
N TYR A 169 -13.64 -0.83 17.19
CA TYR A 169 -12.85 -1.31 18.34
C TYR A 169 -13.38 -0.75 19.67
N ILE A 170 -13.62 0.56 19.73
CA ILE A 170 -14.19 1.21 20.91
C ILE A 170 -15.55 0.57 21.25
N THR A 171 -16.43 0.43 20.27
CA THR A 171 -17.76 -0.17 20.45
C THR A 171 -17.68 -1.64 20.89
N THR A 172 -16.68 -2.39 20.41
CA THR A 172 -16.46 -3.77 20.85
C THR A 172 -16.07 -3.85 22.32
N ILE A 173 -15.24 -2.92 22.80
CA ILE A 173 -14.81 -2.85 24.20
C ILE A 173 -15.91 -2.27 25.10
N TRP A 174 -16.72 -1.36 24.57
CA TRP A 174 -17.78 -0.70 25.32
C TRP A 174 -18.77 -1.69 25.89
N LYS A 175 -19.24 -1.44 27.14
CA LYS A 175 -20.14 -2.33 27.89
C LYS A 175 -21.51 -2.49 27.24
#